data_280ee22d67ec344be6bd8c241f5d352f
#
_entry.id   280ee22d67ec344be6bd8c241f5d352f
#
_cell.length_a   1.000
_cell.length_b   1.000
_cell.length_c   1.000
_cell.angle_alpha   90.00
_cell.angle_beta   90.00
_cell.angle_gamma   90.00
#
_symmetry.space_group_name_H-M   'P 1'
#
loop_
_entity.id
_entity.type
_entity.pdbx_description
1 polymer ?
#
loop_
_entity_poly.entity_id
_entity_poly.type
_entity_poly.pdbx_seq_one_letter_code
_entity_poly.pdbx_strand_id
1 'polypeptide(L)'
;MNTTTCFAPAHILLPAEQIPLKQWGCIACDQFTSDREYWQRAKEAADGSPSTLNLILPEVYLEDGDADARVEQIHATMADYAQNVLTRAVDGFVYVERTEQSGRVRQGLVGKVDLEAYSYQRGAKCTVRPSESTVESRIPPRMKVRTGATLETPHIMMLADDPQCTLIEPIAARKNELRKVYEGELMLGGGHVAGWAVEDSAMIDQIETALAALGSQEAFDAKYPDAARRDPLTLAVGDGNHSLATAKACWEELKKTLTPEQAENHPARWCLAEVCNVHSPAIEIEPIHRVLFNVDCAAVLLALITWSDENMAGCCFGGEKKQPFTLAGPHMANVLSFEEPTAPLTVGTIDEFIEYYLERHPEGRVDYVHDEPAVRALCKKGAVAFLMPPFAKSDLFKGVVLGGVLPRKTFSMGHAEEKRYYIECRRIKE
;
A
#
# COMPACT_ATOMS: atom_id res chain seq x y z
N MET A 1 25.79 -15.45 -12.54
CA MET A 1 25.21 -14.11 -12.68
C MET A 1 24.50 -13.86 -11.36
N ASN A 2 24.96 -12.89 -10.55
CA ASN A 2 24.23 -12.52 -9.35
C ASN A 2 22.92 -11.83 -9.81
N THR A 3 21.84 -12.58 -9.85
CA THR A 3 20.51 -12.00 -9.99
C THR A 3 20.18 -11.31 -8.67
N THR A 4 20.51 -10.04 -8.57
CA THR A 4 20.11 -9.23 -7.40
C THR A 4 18.60 -9.30 -7.34
N THR A 5 18.06 -9.97 -6.33
CA THR A 5 16.62 -10.03 -6.10
C THR A 5 16.11 -8.62 -5.80
N CYS A 6 14.91 -8.29 -6.25
CA CYS A 6 14.30 -6.96 -6.00
C CYS A 6 13.98 -6.71 -4.52
N PHE A 7 14.10 -7.74 -3.68
CA PHE A 7 13.88 -7.71 -2.23
C PHE A 7 14.96 -8.55 -1.54
N ALA A 8 15.58 -8.02 -0.49
CA ALA A 8 16.79 -8.58 0.11
C ALA A 8 16.79 -8.45 1.65
N PRO A 9 17.61 -9.25 2.35
CA PRO A 9 17.82 -9.09 3.79
C PRO A 9 18.39 -7.69 4.12
N ALA A 10 18.10 -7.19 5.32
CA ALA A 10 18.51 -5.87 5.76
C ALA A 10 19.11 -5.89 7.16
N HIS A 11 19.90 -4.86 7.48
CA HIS A 11 20.26 -4.54 8.86
C HIS A 11 19.10 -3.78 9.50
N ILE A 12 18.22 -4.50 10.18
CA ILE A 12 16.96 -4.01 10.75
C ILE A 12 17.21 -3.64 12.21
N LEU A 13 16.96 -2.38 12.56
CA LEU A 13 17.10 -1.86 13.90
C LEU A 13 15.78 -1.96 14.67
N LEU A 14 15.87 -2.30 15.94
CA LEU A 14 14.74 -2.48 16.84
C LEU A 14 14.95 -1.68 18.14
N PRO A 15 13.87 -1.20 18.78
CA PRO A 15 13.96 -0.50 20.05
C PRO A 15 14.52 -1.42 21.14
N ALA A 16 15.05 -0.83 22.20
CA ALA A 16 15.45 -1.57 23.39
C ALA A 16 14.27 -2.39 23.94
N GLU A 17 14.56 -3.58 24.49
CA GLU A 17 13.55 -4.58 24.86
C GLU A 17 12.53 -4.09 25.89
N GLN A 18 12.95 -3.17 26.79
CA GLN A 18 12.10 -2.59 27.80
C GLN A 18 11.05 -1.59 27.28
N ILE A 19 11.12 -1.19 26.01
CA ILE A 19 10.15 -0.26 25.42
C ILE A 19 8.92 -1.05 24.94
N PRO A 20 7.74 -0.87 25.55
CA PRO A 20 6.54 -1.61 25.17
C PRO A 20 6.08 -1.25 23.76
N LEU A 21 5.70 -2.25 22.95
CA LEU A 21 5.22 -2.02 21.58
C LEU A 21 4.01 -1.09 21.50
N LYS A 22 3.11 -1.12 22.48
CA LYS A 22 1.95 -0.22 22.55
C LYS A 22 2.30 1.26 22.73
N GLN A 23 3.53 1.58 23.12
CA GLN A 23 4.06 2.94 23.18
C GLN A 23 4.98 3.23 22.00
N TRP A 24 5.71 2.20 21.53
CA TRP A 24 6.64 2.33 20.44
C TRP A 24 5.98 2.45 19.08
N GLY A 25 5.13 1.48 18.69
CA GLY A 25 4.61 1.35 17.34
C GLY A 25 3.36 2.22 17.10
N CYS A 26 3.45 3.21 16.21
CA CYS A 26 2.28 3.95 15.75
C CYS A 26 1.88 3.54 14.32
N ILE A 27 0.63 3.86 13.95
CA ILE A 27 0.08 3.55 12.63
C ILE A 27 0.70 4.39 11.52
N ALA A 28 0.60 3.92 10.29
CA ALA A 28 1.03 4.62 9.08
C ALA A 28 0.57 6.09 9.03
N CYS A 29 1.49 7.00 8.70
CA CYS A 29 1.28 8.44 8.75
C CYS A 29 0.23 8.98 7.77
N ASP A 30 -0.13 8.19 6.76
CA ASP A 30 -1.13 8.49 5.74
C ASP A 30 -2.55 8.01 6.12
N GLN A 31 -2.71 7.50 7.35
CA GLN A 31 -4.03 7.19 7.90
C GLN A 31 -4.54 8.37 8.74
N PHE A 32 -5.87 8.41 9.00
CA PHE A 32 -6.49 9.46 9.80
C PHE A 32 -6.08 10.88 9.39
N THR A 33 -6.02 11.12 8.07
CA THR A 33 -5.51 12.36 7.46
C THR A 33 -6.36 13.61 7.72
N SER A 34 -7.56 13.45 8.27
CA SER A 34 -8.46 14.53 8.70
C SER A 34 -8.82 14.48 10.19
N ASP A 35 -8.24 13.54 10.95
CA ASP A 35 -8.55 13.33 12.37
C ASP A 35 -7.35 13.69 13.25
N ARG A 36 -7.28 14.96 13.67
CA ARG A 36 -6.24 15.46 14.59
C ARG A 36 -6.39 14.87 16.00
N GLU A 37 -7.60 14.50 16.40
CA GLU A 37 -7.86 13.91 17.73
C GLU A 37 -7.26 12.51 17.82
N TYR A 38 -7.28 11.75 16.74
CA TYR A 38 -6.58 10.45 16.67
C TYR A 38 -5.08 10.62 17.01
N TRP A 39 -4.40 11.56 16.35
CA TRP A 39 -2.97 11.77 16.55
C TRP A 39 -2.64 12.36 17.94
N GLN A 40 -3.55 13.13 18.51
CA GLN A 40 -3.42 13.56 19.92
C GLN A 40 -3.51 12.35 20.88
N ARG A 41 -4.48 11.46 20.67
CA ARG A 41 -4.60 10.20 21.46
C ARG A 41 -3.38 9.30 21.26
N ALA A 42 -2.80 9.24 20.05
CA ALA A 42 -1.58 8.49 19.79
C ALA A 42 -0.39 9.04 20.58
N LYS A 43 -0.27 10.37 20.68
CA LYS A 43 0.74 11.03 21.51
C LYS A 43 0.54 10.74 23.01
N GLU A 44 -0.68 10.77 23.49
CA GLU A 44 -1.02 10.40 24.87
C GLU A 44 -0.72 8.91 25.15
N ALA A 45 -1.01 8.02 24.19
CA ALA A 45 -0.72 6.60 24.32
C ALA A 45 0.79 6.29 24.37
N ALA A 46 1.62 7.10 23.70
CA ALA A 46 3.08 7.00 23.79
C ALA A 46 3.60 7.42 25.18
N ASP A 47 2.85 8.21 25.95
CA ASP A 47 3.10 8.57 27.35
C ASP A 47 4.55 9.07 27.61
N GLY A 48 5.08 9.88 26.69
CA GLY A 48 6.45 10.40 26.78
C GLY A 48 7.57 9.38 26.54
N SER A 49 7.22 8.12 26.30
CA SER A 49 8.19 7.07 25.93
C SER A 49 8.73 7.28 24.51
N PRO A 50 9.91 6.73 24.18
CA PRO A 50 10.35 6.64 22.80
C PRO A 50 9.27 5.96 21.94
N SER A 51 8.96 6.55 20.77
CA SER A 51 7.91 6.08 19.86
C SER A 51 8.25 6.40 18.42
N THR A 52 7.86 5.52 17.50
CA THR A 52 7.95 5.80 16.06
C THR A 52 7.10 7.00 15.63
N LEU A 53 6.12 7.41 16.45
CA LEU A 53 5.38 8.66 16.26
C LEU A 53 6.31 9.89 16.19
N ASN A 54 7.44 9.85 16.90
CA ASN A 54 8.43 10.93 16.90
C ASN A 54 9.39 10.89 15.69
N LEU A 55 9.30 9.85 14.86
CA LEU A 55 10.11 9.65 13.65
C LEU A 55 9.34 9.95 12.35
N ILE A 56 8.06 10.27 12.45
CA ILE A 56 7.18 10.51 11.30
C ILE A 56 6.48 11.84 11.39
N LEU A 57 6.02 12.35 10.25
CA LEU A 57 5.09 13.47 10.18
C LEU A 57 3.73 12.95 9.69
N PRO A 58 2.70 12.85 10.55
CA PRO A 58 1.35 12.51 10.11
C PRO A 58 0.83 13.48 9.05
N GLU A 59 0.17 12.96 8.01
CA GLU A 59 -0.26 13.77 6.85
C GLU A 59 -1.17 14.93 7.20
N VAL A 60 -1.95 14.81 8.28
CA VAL A 60 -2.82 15.88 8.80
C VAL A 60 -2.04 17.15 9.18
N TYR A 61 -0.71 17.07 9.34
CA TYR A 61 0.16 18.20 9.72
C TYR A 61 1.07 18.68 8.58
N LEU A 62 1.01 18.08 7.39
CA LEU A 62 1.92 18.41 6.27
C LEU A 62 1.77 19.85 5.77
N GLU A 63 0.59 20.45 5.89
CA GLU A 63 0.25 21.79 5.43
C GLU A 63 0.24 22.82 6.58
N ASP A 64 0.61 22.41 7.81
CA ASP A 64 0.66 23.31 8.96
C ASP A 64 1.85 24.28 8.83
N GLY A 65 1.68 25.50 9.35
CA GLY A 65 2.72 26.55 9.29
C GLY A 65 4.01 26.18 10.04
N ASP A 66 3.98 25.17 10.91
CA ASP A 66 5.13 24.65 11.67
C ASP A 66 5.70 23.33 11.09
N ALA A 67 5.23 22.88 9.92
CA ALA A 67 5.65 21.61 9.34
C ALA A 67 7.18 21.47 9.17
N ASP A 68 7.87 22.53 8.72
CA ASP A 68 9.32 22.50 8.55
C ASP A 68 10.05 22.37 9.91
N ALA A 69 9.58 23.03 10.96
CA ALA A 69 10.14 22.89 12.32
C ALA A 69 9.90 21.46 12.89
N ARG A 70 8.76 20.85 12.58
CA ARG A 70 8.49 19.44 12.94
C ARG A 70 9.45 18.50 12.23
N VAL A 71 9.75 18.74 10.96
CA VAL A 71 10.72 17.92 10.19
C VAL A 71 12.12 18.02 10.81
N GLU A 72 12.58 19.21 11.20
CA GLU A 72 13.86 19.37 11.91
C GLU A 72 13.89 18.59 13.23
N GLN A 73 12.81 18.65 14.00
CA GLN A 73 12.70 17.88 15.25
C GLN A 73 12.70 16.37 14.99
N ILE A 74 12.03 15.90 13.95
CA ILE A 74 12.04 14.48 13.52
C ILE A 74 13.47 14.04 13.20
N HIS A 75 14.21 14.82 12.43
CA HIS A 75 15.59 14.48 12.07
C HIS A 75 16.51 14.45 13.30
N ALA A 76 16.36 15.38 14.22
CA ALA A 76 17.10 15.37 15.49
C ALA A 76 16.75 14.13 16.34
N THR A 77 15.47 13.77 16.40
CA THR A 77 15.00 12.57 17.10
C THR A 77 15.53 11.28 16.44
N MET A 78 15.55 11.22 15.11
CA MET A 78 16.14 10.07 14.38
C MET A 78 17.61 9.86 14.76
N ALA A 79 18.38 10.95 14.85
CA ALA A 79 19.79 10.88 15.25
C ALA A 79 19.96 10.39 16.69
N ASP A 80 19.15 10.86 17.62
CA ASP A 80 19.13 10.39 19.00
C ASP A 80 18.70 8.91 19.11
N TYR A 81 17.60 8.54 18.45
CA TYR A 81 17.09 7.15 18.51
C TYR A 81 18.08 6.16 17.90
N ALA A 82 18.80 6.56 16.85
CA ALA A 82 19.84 5.72 16.24
C ALA A 82 21.01 5.40 17.17
N GLN A 83 21.22 6.22 18.20
CA GLN A 83 22.30 6.05 19.18
C GLN A 83 21.83 5.47 20.52
N ASN A 84 20.64 5.90 20.99
CA ASN A 84 20.24 5.68 22.37
C ASN A 84 19.02 4.78 22.53
N VAL A 85 18.21 4.56 21.50
CA VAL A 85 16.93 3.84 21.57
C VAL A 85 16.95 2.55 20.77
N LEU A 86 17.48 2.57 19.55
CA LEU A 86 17.55 1.42 18.65
C LEU A 86 18.79 0.58 18.95
N THR A 87 18.77 -0.16 20.06
CA THR A 87 19.91 -0.89 20.60
C THR A 87 19.99 -2.35 20.20
N ARG A 88 18.99 -2.85 19.48
CA ARG A 88 18.93 -4.22 18.97
C ARG A 88 18.88 -4.24 17.46
N ALA A 89 19.37 -5.32 16.85
CA ALA A 89 19.36 -5.47 15.41
C ALA A 89 19.05 -6.91 15.00
N VAL A 90 18.63 -7.05 13.74
CA VAL A 90 18.49 -8.29 12.98
C VAL A 90 19.25 -8.11 11.67
N ASP A 91 20.19 -9.00 11.38
CA ASP A 91 20.90 -9.06 10.11
C ASP A 91 20.27 -10.14 9.22
N GLY A 92 19.19 -9.76 8.51
CA GLY A 92 18.41 -10.72 7.76
C GLY A 92 17.03 -10.17 7.41
N PHE A 93 16.02 -11.01 7.58
CA PHE A 93 14.61 -10.59 7.50
C PHE A 93 13.97 -10.67 8.89
N VAL A 94 12.81 -10.00 9.05
CA VAL A 94 11.92 -10.24 10.19
C VAL A 94 10.63 -10.86 9.66
N TYR A 95 10.32 -12.08 10.08
CA TYR A 95 9.00 -12.68 9.89
C TYR A 95 8.03 -12.06 10.89
N VAL A 96 6.87 -11.60 10.44
CA VAL A 96 5.88 -10.86 11.23
C VAL A 96 4.53 -11.58 11.19
N GLU A 97 3.91 -11.72 12.37
CA GLU A 97 2.49 -12.06 12.49
C GLU A 97 1.75 -10.88 13.13
N ARG A 98 0.77 -10.34 12.43
CA ARG A 98 -0.14 -9.32 12.93
C ARG A 98 -1.53 -9.91 13.14
N THR A 99 -1.96 -10.02 14.38
CA THR A 99 -3.34 -10.39 14.73
C THR A 99 -4.21 -9.15 14.78
N GLU A 100 -5.12 -9.02 13.85
CA GLU A 100 -6.09 -7.94 13.73
C GLU A 100 -7.20 -8.08 14.76
N GLN A 101 -8.01 -7.05 14.96
CA GLN A 101 -9.17 -7.09 15.86
C GLN A 101 -10.19 -8.16 15.46
N SER A 102 -10.30 -8.47 14.18
CA SER A 102 -11.11 -9.56 13.63
C SER A 102 -10.64 -10.96 14.06
N GLY A 103 -9.45 -11.07 14.65
CA GLY A 103 -8.80 -12.35 14.96
C GLY A 103 -8.03 -12.95 13.79
N ARG A 104 -8.04 -12.33 12.61
CA ARG A 104 -7.24 -12.76 11.47
C ARG A 104 -5.75 -12.51 11.74
N VAL A 105 -4.91 -13.43 11.28
CA VAL A 105 -3.45 -13.30 11.41
C VAL A 105 -2.85 -13.03 10.04
N ARG A 106 -2.38 -11.81 9.84
CA ARG A 106 -1.62 -11.44 8.65
C ARG A 106 -0.15 -11.84 8.87
N GLN A 107 0.40 -12.54 7.88
CA GLN A 107 1.79 -12.96 7.84
C GLN A 107 2.56 -12.12 6.84
N GLY A 108 3.77 -11.69 7.21
CA GLY A 108 4.61 -10.87 6.36
C GLY A 108 6.10 -11.11 6.60
N LEU A 109 6.89 -10.66 5.66
CA LEU A 109 8.35 -10.70 5.73
C LEU A 109 8.91 -9.30 5.54
N VAL A 110 9.59 -8.75 6.55
CA VAL A 110 10.23 -7.43 6.50
C VAL A 110 11.64 -7.57 5.97
N GLY A 111 11.96 -6.80 4.95
CA GLY A 111 13.27 -6.71 4.32
C GLY A 111 13.37 -5.41 3.52
N LYS A 112 14.39 -5.27 2.68
CA LYS A 112 14.60 -4.07 1.88
C LYS A 112 14.32 -4.31 0.39
N VAL A 113 13.55 -3.38 -0.21
CA VAL A 113 13.25 -3.33 -1.66
C VAL A 113 14.30 -2.50 -2.37
N ASP A 114 14.82 -2.98 -3.51
CA ASP A 114 15.71 -2.22 -4.38
C ASP A 114 14.94 -1.15 -5.17
N LEU A 115 15.21 0.11 -4.90
CA LEU A 115 14.59 1.23 -5.62
C LEU A 115 15.02 1.29 -7.10
N GLU A 116 16.11 0.63 -7.50
CA GLU A 116 16.46 0.47 -8.92
C GLU A 116 15.55 -0.53 -9.65
N ALA A 117 14.97 -1.49 -8.91
CA ALA A 117 13.99 -2.44 -9.43
C ALA A 117 12.56 -1.89 -9.43
N TYR A 118 12.33 -0.66 -8.91
CA TYR A 118 11.03 -0.02 -8.79
C TYR A 118 10.89 1.22 -9.66
N SER A 119 9.72 1.38 -10.26
CA SER A 119 9.29 2.64 -10.87
C SER A 119 7.78 2.81 -10.70
N TYR A 120 7.36 4.05 -10.38
CA TYR A 120 5.94 4.43 -10.29
C TYR A 120 5.41 5.03 -11.60
N GLN A 121 6.23 5.11 -12.64
CA GLN A 121 5.82 5.61 -13.95
C GLN A 121 4.86 4.63 -14.62
N ARG A 122 3.81 5.16 -15.23
CA ARG A 122 2.83 4.33 -15.95
C ARG A 122 3.51 3.58 -17.10
N GLY A 123 3.28 2.27 -17.18
CA GLY A 123 3.87 1.42 -18.21
C GLY A 123 5.33 1.04 -17.97
N ALA A 124 5.86 1.29 -16.76
CA ALA A 124 7.20 0.87 -16.37
C ALA A 124 7.36 -0.65 -16.48
N LYS A 125 8.57 -1.05 -16.84
CA LYS A 125 8.96 -2.44 -17.09
C LYS A 125 9.82 -3.02 -15.96
N CYS A 126 9.53 -2.59 -14.73
CA CYS A 126 10.28 -3.00 -13.54
C CYS A 126 9.66 -4.22 -12.90
N THR A 127 10.45 -4.98 -12.15
CA THR A 127 10.00 -6.16 -11.41
C THR A 127 9.17 -5.78 -10.16
N VAL A 128 9.26 -4.52 -9.70
CA VAL A 128 8.44 -3.95 -8.64
C VAL A 128 7.64 -2.78 -9.21
N ARG A 129 6.31 -2.83 -9.07
CA ARG A 129 5.42 -1.79 -9.62
C ARG A 129 4.36 -1.36 -8.61
N PRO A 130 3.83 -0.12 -8.71
CA PRO A 130 2.68 0.31 -7.92
C PRO A 130 1.43 -0.47 -8.38
N SER A 131 0.53 -0.74 -7.46
CA SER A 131 -0.80 -1.28 -7.81
C SER A 131 -1.71 -0.19 -8.37
N GLU A 132 -1.60 1.04 -7.86
CA GLU A 132 -2.42 2.19 -8.26
C GLU A 132 -1.55 3.35 -8.76
N SER A 133 -2.15 4.24 -9.55
CA SER A 133 -1.49 5.44 -10.06
C SER A 133 -1.01 6.34 -8.92
N THR A 134 0.24 6.74 -8.98
CA THR A 134 0.85 7.66 -8.03
C THR A 134 0.50 9.11 -8.39
N VAL A 135 0.07 9.89 -7.40
CA VAL A 135 -0.18 11.33 -7.55
C VAL A 135 1.12 12.08 -7.35
N GLU A 136 1.76 12.49 -8.43
CA GLU A 136 3.09 13.12 -8.39
C GLU A 136 3.13 14.41 -7.53
N SER A 137 2.05 15.21 -7.52
CA SER A 137 1.96 16.41 -6.68
C SER A 137 2.02 16.13 -5.16
N ARG A 138 1.78 14.88 -4.75
CA ARG A 138 1.89 14.47 -3.34
C ARG A 138 3.30 14.07 -2.93
N ILE A 139 4.24 13.92 -3.86
CA ILE A 139 5.62 13.50 -3.59
C ILE A 139 6.44 14.62 -2.93
N PRO A 140 6.47 15.89 -3.45
CA PRO A 140 7.36 16.92 -2.92
C PRO A 140 7.20 17.23 -1.42
N PRO A 141 6.00 17.34 -0.84
CA PRO A 141 5.86 17.56 0.61
C PRO A 141 6.46 16.41 1.44
N ARG A 142 6.34 15.18 0.99
CA ARG A 142 6.88 13.98 1.67
C ARG A 142 8.39 13.86 1.51
N MET A 143 8.93 14.33 0.39
CA MET A 143 10.37 14.40 0.19
C MET A 143 11.06 15.25 1.25
N LYS A 144 10.44 16.34 1.73
CA LYS A 144 10.99 17.18 2.81
C LYS A 144 11.29 16.36 4.07
N VAL A 145 10.39 15.42 4.44
CA VAL A 145 10.59 14.57 5.61
C VAL A 145 11.73 13.56 5.38
N ARG A 146 11.79 12.94 4.19
CA ARG A 146 12.79 11.90 3.89
C ARG A 146 14.16 12.49 3.55
N THR A 147 14.22 13.65 2.89
CA THR A 147 15.48 14.32 2.56
C THR A 147 16.16 14.78 3.85
N GLY A 148 17.36 14.28 4.10
CA GLY A 148 18.06 14.56 5.35
C GLY A 148 17.82 13.57 6.48
N ALA A 149 16.81 12.72 6.41
CA ALA A 149 16.57 11.66 7.39
C ALA A 149 17.76 10.68 7.48
N THR A 150 18.09 10.25 8.69
CA THR A 150 19.13 9.24 8.96
C THR A 150 18.56 7.84 9.09
N LEU A 151 17.28 7.75 9.43
CA LEU A 151 16.53 6.52 9.59
C LEU A 151 15.32 6.51 8.65
N GLU A 152 14.86 5.33 8.34
CA GLU A 152 13.51 5.09 7.83
C GLU A 152 12.80 4.09 8.73
N THR A 153 11.48 4.19 8.77
CA THR A 153 10.58 3.22 9.39
C THR A 153 9.44 2.95 8.41
N PRO A 154 9.18 1.68 8.05
CA PRO A 154 8.31 1.39 6.92
C PRO A 154 6.86 1.18 7.34
N HIS A 155 5.94 1.67 6.52
CA HIS A 155 4.56 1.17 6.48
C HIS A 155 4.20 0.57 5.13
N ILE A 156 5.15 0.49 4.20
CA ILE A 156 4.94 -0.03 2.86
C ILE A 156 4.66 -1.52 2.95
N MET A 157 3.52 -1.93 2.40
CA MET A 157 3.16 -3.33 2.19
C MET A 157 3.27 -3.68 0.71
N MET A 158 4.13 -4.65 0.44
CA MET A 158 4.30 -5.25 -0.87
C MET A 158 3.48 -6.53 -0.95
N LEU A 159 2.95 -6.84 -2.11
CA LEU A 159 2.24 -8.08 -2.37
C LEU A 159 3.05 -8.97 -3.30
N ALA A 160 3.18 -10.24 -2.93
CA ALA A 160 3.65 -11.31 -3.81
C ALA A 160 2.44 -12.11 -4.31
N ASP A 161 2.46 -12.48 -5.60
CA ASP A 161 1.42 -13.33 -6.18
C ASP A 161 1.88 -14.79 -6.16
N ASP A 162 1.85 -15.38 -4.94
CA ASP A 162 2.36 -16.72 -4.62
C ASP A 162 1.25 -17.70 -4.21
N PRO A 163 0.46 -18.22 -5.18
CA PRO A 163 -0.61 -19.16 -4.89
C PRO A 163 -0.11 -20.53 -4.37
N GLN A 164 1.17 -20.83 -4.53
CA GLN A 164 1.78 -22.06 -4.05
C GLN A 164 2.35 -21.93 -2.63
N CYS A 165 2.27 -20.73 -2.01
CA CYS A 165 2.73 -20.49 -0.66
C CYS A 165 4.21 -20.87 -0.44
N THR A 166 5.09 -20.45 -1.36
CA THR A 166 6.51 -20.84 -1.38
C THR A 166 7.42 -19.85 -0.67
N LEU A 167 6.97 -18.60 -0.46
CA LEU A 167 7.81 -17.50 0.03
C LEU A 167 7.72 -17.33 1.55
N ILE A 168 6.54 -17.12 2.11
CA ILE A 168 6.33 -16.71 3.51
C ILE A 168 5.94 -17.92 4.37
N GLU A 169 5.07 -18.75 3.90
CA GLU A 169 4.46 -19.84 4.63
C GLU A 169 5.48 -20.91 5.09
N PRO A 170 6.56 -21.23 4.34
CA PRO A 170 7.59 -22.14 4.83
C PRO A 170 8.36 -21.58 6.04
N ILE A 171 8.55 -20.25 6.11
CA ILE A 171 9.16 -19.59 7.27
C ILE A 171 8.19 -19.61 8.45
N ALA A 172 6.91 -19.30 8.20
CA ALA A 172 5.85 -19.38 9.21
C ALA A 172 5.77 -20.77 9.87
N ALA A 173 5.88 -21.84 9.09
CA ALA A 173 5.86 -23.22 9.59
C ALA A 173 7.04 -23.53 10.54
N ARG A 174 8.15 -22.81 10.39
CA ARG A 174 9.37 -22.99 11.18
C ARG A 174 9.60 -21.87 12.22
N LYS A 175 8.61 -21.01 12.48
CA LYS A 175 8.77 -19.86 13.39
C LYS A 175 9.25 -20.22 14.79
N ASN A 176 8.95 -21.42 15.28
CA ASN A 176 9.40 -21.89 16.59
C ASN A 176 10.92 -22.19 16.66
N GLU A 177 11.58 -22.25 15.51
CA GLU A 177 13.05 -22.39 15.41
C GLU A 177 13.73 -21.01 15.42
N LEU A 178 12.97 -19.92 15.25
CA LEU A 178 13.47 -18.55 15.12
C LEU A 178 13.51 -17.82 16.46
N ARG A 179 14.46 -16.90 16.60
CA ARG A 179 14.54 -15.98 17.73
C ARG A 179 13.43 -14.93 17.63
N LYS A 180 12.49 -14.95 18.59
CA LYS A 180 11.48 -13.87 18.69
C LYS A 180 12.18 -12.58 19.06
N VAL A 181 11.87 -11.50 18.34
CA VAL A 181 12.52 -10.20 18.50
C VAL A 181 11.61 -9.13 19.09
N TYR A 182 10.32 -9.27 18.92
CA TYR A 182 9.31 -8.46 19.60
C TYR A 182 7.96 -9.19 19.66
N GLU A 183 7.15 -8.81 20.64
CA GLU A 183 5.75 -9.25 20.78
C GLU A 183 4.99 -8.28 21.66
N GLY A 184 3.77 -7.94 21.30
CA GLY A 184 2.90 -7.12 22.14
C GLY A 184 1.71 -6.51 21.42
N GLU A 185 0.87 -5.84 22.22
CA GLU A 185 -0.24 -5.06 21.73
C GLU A 185 0.24 -3.78 21.08
N LEU A 186 -0.50 -3.32 20.05
CA LEU A 186 -0.29 -2.05 19.38
C LEU A 186 -1.22 -0.98 19.95
N MET A 187 -0.80 0.30 19.86
CA MET A 187 -1.60 1.41 20.39
C MET A 187 -2.95 1.55 19.69
N LEU A 188 -3.90 2.17 20.40
CA LEU A 188 -5.21 2.56 19.90
C LEU A 188 -6.00 1.44 19.19
N GLY A 189 -5.91 0.22 19.72
CA GLY A 189 -6.66 -0.90 19.18
C GLY A 189 -6.04 -1.50 17.92
N GLY A 190 -4.76 -1.25 17.64
CA GLY A 190 -4.06 -1.81 16.51
C GLY A 190 -3.94 -3.34 16.49
N GLY A 191 -4.45 -4.06 17.50
CA GLY A 191 -4.32 -5.51 17.65
C GLY A 191 -2.95 -5.92 18.20
N HIS A 192 -2.58 -7.18 17.97
CA HIS A 192 -1.35 -7.76 18.49
C HIS A 192 -0.35 -8.03 17.36
N VAL A 193 0.93 -7.85 17.62
CA VAL A 193 2.00 -8.15 16.67
C VAL A 193 3.12 -8.93 17.32
N ALA A 194 3.72 -9.86 16.57
CA ALA A 194 4.93 -10.57 16.98
C ALA A 194 5.88 -10.68 15.78
N GLY A 195 7.18 -10.60 16.04
CA GLY A 195 8.22 -10.69 15.01
C GLY A 195 9.33 -11.66 15.39
N TRP A 196 9.88 -12.35 14.41
CA TRP A 196 10.97 -13.31 14.55
C TRP A 196 12.10 -13.01 13.57
N ALA A 197 13.34 -13.09 14.04
CA ALA A 197 14.53 -12.90 13.22
C ALA A 197 14.77 -14.10 12.30
N VAL A 198 14.93 -13.85 11.01
CA VAL A 198 15.34 -14.84 10.00
C VAL A 198 16.76 -14.48 9.58
N GLU A 199 17.73 -15.05 10.32
CA GLU A 199 19.17 -14.79 10.17
C GLU A 199 19.94 -16.03 9.67
N ASP A 200 19.27 -17.19 9.61
CA ASP A 200 19.83 -18.43 9.09
C ASP A 200 20.02 -18.35 7.57
N SER A 201 21.24 -18.61 7.10
CA SER A 201 21.60 -18.47 5.69
C SER A 201 20.78 -19.38 4.77
N ALA A 202 20.45 -20.60 5.21
CA ALA A 202 19.67 -21.53 4.40
C ALA A 202 18.21 -21.06 4.25
N MET A 203 17.65 -20.42 5.27
CA MET A 203 16.32 -19.80 5.17
C MET A 203 16.35 -18.55 4.27
N ILE A 204 17.42 -17.75 4.37
CA ILE A 204 17.61 -16.59 3.48
C ILE A 204 17.73 -17.05 2.03
N ASP A 205 18.55 -18.04 1.74
CA ASP A 205 18.71 -18.65 0.40
C ASP A 205 17.36 -19.21 -0.12
N GLN A 206 16.55 -19.82 0.75
CA GLN A 206 15.21 -20.30 0.40
C GLN A 206 14.28 -19.14 -0.02
N ILE A 207 14.27 -18.04 0.75
CA ILE A 207 13.49 -16.84 0.42
C ILE A 207 13.93 -16.25 -0.92
N GLU A 208 15.25 -16.08 -1.12
CA GLU A 208 15.80 -15.54 -2.37
C GLU A 208 15.47 -16.43 -3.58
N THR A 209 15.55 -17.77 -3.39
CA THR A 209 15.17 -18.74 -4.42
C THR A 209 13.68 -18.64 -4.77
N ALA A 210 12.80 -18.53 -3.78
CA ALA A 210 11.36 -18.37 -3.99
C ALA A 210 11.04 -17.05 -4.73
N LEU A 211 11.68 -15.94 -4.32
CA LEU A 211 11.53 -14.65 -5.02
C LEU A 211 12.01 -14.71 -6.47
N ALA A 212 13.15 -15.34 -6.72
CA ALA A 212 13.68 -15.51 -8.07
C ALA A 212 12.74 -16.35 -8.94
N ALA A 213 12.14 -17.41 -8.36
CA ALA A 213 11.17 -18.24 -9.07
C ALA A 213 9.89 -17.45 -9.41
N LEU A 214 9.34 -16.70 -8.45
CA LEU A 214 8.15 -15.84 -8.66
C LEU A 214 8.39 -14.75 -9.69
N GLY A 215 9.61 -14.19 -9.76
CA GLY A 215 10.01 -13.16 -10.72
C GLY A 215 10.56 -13.70 -12.03
N SER A 216 10.56 -15.01 -12.26
CA SER A 216 11.09 -15.59 -13.49
C SER A 216 10.21 -15.32 -14.71
N GLN A 217 10.82 -15.19 -15.90
CA GLN A 217 10.08 -15.02 -17.15
C GLN A 217 9.19 -16.22 -17.45
N GLU A 218 9.66 -17.42 -17.12
CA GLU A 218 8.91 -18.67 -17.33
C GLU A 218 7.62 -18.70 -16.49
N ALA A 219 7.70 -18.37 -15.19
CA ALA A 219 6.52 -18.30 -14.32
C ALA A 219 5.56 -17.20 -14.77
N PHE A 220 6.10 -16.06 -15.21
CA PHE A 220 5.32 -14.94 -15.72
C PHE A 220 4.55 -15.32 -16.99
N ASP A 221 5.22 -15.90 -17.99
CA ASP A 221 4.61 -16.28 -19.26
C ASP A 221 3.56 -17.38 -19.08
N ALA A 222 3.80 -18.34 -18.20
CA ALA A 222 2.82 -19.37 -17.84
C ALA A 222 1.56 -18.80 -17.20
N LYS A 223 1.72 -17.78 -16.35
CA LYS A 223 0.62 -17.16 -15.60
C LYS A 223 -0.17 -16.12 -16.41
N TYR A 224 0.51 -15.39 -17.29
CA TYR A 224 -0.06 -14.31 -18.09
C TYR A 224 0.20 -14.52 -19.59
N PRO A 225 -0.35 -15.56 -20.21
CA PRO A 225 -0.09 -15.88 -21.63
C PRO A 225 -0.49 -14.75 -22.58
N ASP A 226 -1.50 -13.94 -22.21
CA ASP A 226 -1.94 -12.78 -22.99
C ASP A 226 -1.02 -11.57 -22.83
N ALA A 227 -0.09 -11.59 -21.88
CA ALA A 227 0.88 -10.52 -21.64
C ALA A 227 2.20 -10.72 -22.40
N ALA A 228 2.21 -11.53 -23.44
CA ALA A 228 3.40 -11.84 -24.24
C ALA A 228 4.23 -10.58 -24.56
N ARG A 229 5.54 -10.62 -24.27
CA ARG A 229 6.52 -9.54 -24.40
C ARG A 229 6.48 -8.45 -23.33
N ARG A 230 5.86 -8.69 -22.18
CA ARG A 230 5.94 -7.80 -21.00
C ARG A 230 6.97 -8.33 -20.01
N ASP A 231 7.52 -7.41 -19.21
CA ASP A 231 8.52 -7.78 -18.21
C ASP A 231 7.84 -8.36 -16.96
N PRO A 232 8.47 -9.35 -16.29
CA PRO A 232 7.93 -9.95 -15.08
C PRO A 232 7.59 -8.94 -14.01
N LEU A 233 6.56 -9.23 -13.23
CA LEU A 233 6.18 -8.53 -12.04
C LEU A 233 6.37 -9.47 -10.84
N THR A 234 7.37 -9.19 -10.01
CA THR A 234 7.65 -9.98 -8.81
C THR A 234 6.83 -9.50 -7.63
N LEU A 235 6.81 -8.17 -7.40
CA LEU A 235 6.12 -7.55 -6.28
C LEU A 235 5.28 -6.36 -6.76
N ALA A 236 4.06 -6.26 -6.25
CA ALA A 236 3.21 -5.08 -6.41
C ALA A 236 3.13 -4.32 -5.08
N VAL A 237 3.09 -2.98 -5.13
CA VAL A 237 2.84 -2.19 -3.92
C VAL A 237 1.35 -2.31 -3.57
N GLY A 238 1.04 -2.92 -2.44
CA GLY A 238 -0.34 -3.05 -1.97
C GLY A 238 -0.81 -1.83 -1.19
N ASP A 239 0.06 -1.30 -0.29
CA ASP A 239 -0.18 -0.08 0.48
C ASP A 239 1.11 0.72 0.61
N GLY A 240 1.02 2.05 0.81
CA GLY A 240 2.18 2.93 0.87
C GLY A 240 2.75 3.32 -0.50
N ASN A 241 1.95 3.33 -1.59
CA ASN A 241 2.38 3.71 -2.95
C ASN A 241 3.12 5.05 -2.98
N HIS A 242 2.59 6.10 -2.30
CA HIS A 242 3.23 7.41 -2.26
C HIS A 242 4.54 7.40 -1.45
N SER A 243 4.65 6.56 -0.42
CA SER A 243 5.87 6.44 0.39
C SER A 243 7.00 5.79 -0.38
N LEU A 244 6.74 4.70 -1.12
CA LEU A 244 7.76 4.09 -1.97
C LEU A 244 8.15 5.01 -3.13
N ALA A 245 7.18 5.70 -3.76
CA ALA A 245 7.44 6.69 -4.79
C ALA A 245 8.30 7.86 -4.27
N THR A 246 8.03 8.33 -3.05
CA THR A 246 8.85 9.35 -2.39
C THR A 246 10.28 8.85 -2.13
N ALA A 247 10.43 7.61 -1.66
CA ALA A 247 11.75 7.02 -1.46
C ALA A 247 12.53 6.93 -2.79
N LYS A 248 11.86 6.52 -3.87
CA LYS A 248 12.44 6.50 -5.22
C LYS A 248 12.85 7.90 -5.68
N ALA A 249 11.98 8.90 -5.54
CA ALA A 249 12.29 10.27 -5.94
C ALA A 249 13.49 10.85 -5.17
N CYS A 250 13.54 10.63 -3.84
CA CYS A 250 14.70 11.03 -3.04
C CYS A 250 15.98 10.31 -3.47
N TRP A 251 15.89 9.02 -3.78
CA TRP A 251 17.02 8.24 -4.30
C TRP A 251 17.53 8.79 -5.63
N GLU A 252 16.64 9.05 -6.58
CA GLU A 252 17.02 9.58 -7.89
C GLU A 252 17.70 10.96 -7.81
N GLU A 253 17.28 11.82 -6.87
CA GLU A 253 17.97 13.09 -6.63
C GLU A 253 19.35 12.88 -5.99
N LEU A 254 19.44 12.04 -4.97
CA LEU A 254 20.71 11.75 -4.31
C LEU A 254 21.71 11.09 -5.27
N LYS A 255 21.26 10.15 -6.07
CA LYS A 255 22.06 9.38 -7.04
C LYS A 255 22.82 10.29 -8.01
N LYS A 256 22.26 11.46 -8.37
CA LYS A 256 22.93 12.44 -9.26
C LYS A 256 24.22 13.00 -8.67
N THR A 257 24.40 12.92 -7.36
CA THR A 257 25.57 13.43 -6.62
C THR A 257 26.62 12.36 -6.33
N LEU A 258 26.33 11.08 -6.65
CA LEU A 258 27.15 9.93 -6.32
C LEU A 258 27.91 9.40 -7.54
N THR A 259 29.07 8.79 -7.31
CA THR A 259 29.70 7.95 -8.34
C THR A 259 28.91 6.64 -8.52
N PRO A 260 29.06 5.94 -9.67
CA PRO A 260 28.39 4.63 -9.86
C PRO A 260 28.67 3.62 -8.74
N GLU A 261 29.89 3.55 -8.25
CA GLU A 261 30.29 2.65 -7.18
C GLU A 261 29.65 3.05 -5.83
N GLN A 262 29.61 4.35 -5.53
CA GLN A 262 28.90 4.85 -4.34
C GLN A 262 27.39 4.57 -4.43
N ALA A 263 26.78 4.78 -5.60
CA ALA A 263 25.37 4.54 -5.81
C ALA A 263 25.01 3.04 -5.64
N GLU A 264 25.87 2.12 -6.08
CA GLU A 264 25.64 0.69 -5.96
C GLU A 264 25.56 0.24 -4.50
N ASN A 265 26.36 0.81 -3.62
CA ASN A 265 26.48 0.40 -2.22
C ASN A 265 25.73 1.33 -1.24
N HIS A 266 25.14 2.42 -1.72
CA HIS A 266 24.52 3.42 -0.86
C HIS A 266 23.25 2.87 -0.17
N PRO A 267 23.10 3.02 1.16
CA PRO A 267 21.95 2.50 1.89
C PRO A 267 20.62 3.10 1.42
N ALA A 268 20.57 4.36 0.95
CA ALA A 268 19.36 4.99 0.43
C ALA A 268 18.87 4.42 -0.92
N ARG A 269 19.67 3.59 -1.62
CA ARG A 269 19.22 2.81 -2.78
C ARG A 269 18.07 1.86 -2.43
N TRP A 270 17.96 1.50 -1.17
CA TRP A 270 17.01 0.52 -0.66
C TRP A 270 15.93 1.19 0.19
N CYS A 271 14.76 0.55 0.26
CA CYS A 271 13.66 0.97 1.13
C CYS A 271 13.13 -0.23 1.92
N LEU A 272 13.00 -0.08 3.24
CA LEU A 272 12.45 -1.13 4.10
C LEU A 272 10.95 -1.29 3.81
N ALA A 273 10.48 -2.53 3.65
CA ALA A 273 9.08 -2.85 3.39
C ALA A 273 8.71 -4.23 3.96
N GLU A 274 7.41 -4.47 4.13
CA GLU A 274 6.85 -5.78 4.47
C GLU A 274 6.27 -6.41 3.21
N VAL A 275 6.64 -7.65 2.89
CA VAL A 275 6.05 -8.45 1.81
C VAL A 275 5.02 -9.40 2.40
N CYS A 276 3.80 -9.39 1.83
CA CYS A 276 2.72 -10.31 2.17
C CYS A 276 2.30 -11.12 0.94
N ASN A 277 1.80 -12.33 1.15
CA ASN A 277 1.20 -13.12 0.07
C ASN A 277 -0.23 -12.62 -0.18
N VAL A 278 -0.55 -12.17 -1.40
CA VAL A 278 -1.90 -11.70 -1.74
C VAL A 278 -2.95 -12.77 -1.54
N HIS A 279 -2.58 -14.05 -1.65
CA HIS A 279 -3.47 -15.20 -1.45
C HIS A 279 -3.74 -15.53 0.02
N SER A 280 -3.03 -14.90 0.97
CA SER A 280 -3.30 -15.08 2.40
C SER A 280 -4.77 -14.78 2.73
N PRO A 281 -5.45 -15.62 3.54
CA PRO A 281 -6.82 -15.36 3.98
C PRO A 281 -6.98 -14.04 4.75
N ALA A 282 -5.91 -13.58 5.40
CA ALA A 282 -5.92 -12.32 6.15
C ALA A 282 -5.80 -11.06 5.26
N ILE A 283 -5.41 -11.20 4.01
CA ILE A 283 -5.44 -10.08 3.06
C ILE A 283 -6.84 -10.00 2.46
N GLU A 284 -7.66 -9.09 2.95
CA GLU A 284 -8.94 -8.76 2.31
C GLU A 284 -8.77 -7.59 1.36
N ILE A 285 -9.36 -7.73 0.18
CA ILE A 285 -9.38 -6.68 -0.83
C ILE A 285 -10.85 -6.32 -1.05
N GLU A 286 -11.21 -5.13 -0.58
CA GLU A 286 -12.57 -4.61 -0.70
C GLU A 286 -12.65 -3.59 -1.82
N PRO A 287 -13.69 -3.64 -2.67
CA PRO A 287 -13.90 -2.65 -3.70
C PRO A 287 -14.22 -1.29 -3.04
N ILE A 288 -13.69 -0.23 -3.62
CA ILE A 288 -14.06 1.12 -3.23
C ILE A 288 -15.18 1.61 -4.15
N HIS A 289 -16.30 2.00 -3.56
CA HIS A 289 -17.46 2.51 -4.26
C HIS A 289 -17.32 4.00 -4.55
N ARG A 290 -18.01 4.49 -5.59
CA ARG A 290 -18.06 5.91 -5.96
C ARG A 290 -19.37 6.48 -5.50
N VAL A 291 -19.35 7.54 -4.71
CA VAL A 291 -20.55 8.20 -4.16
C VAL A 291 -20.59 9.63 -4.65
N LEU A 292 -21.63 9.95 -5.40
CA LEU A 292 -21.88 11.28 -5.93
C LEU A 292 -22.85 12.04 -5.01
N PHE A 293 -22.51 13.29 -4.72
CA PHE A 293 -23.33 14.22 -3.95
C PHE A 293 -23.77 15.38 -4.82
N ASN A 294 -24.88 16.01 -4.45
CA ASN A 294 -25.49 17.17 -5.13
C ASN A 294 -25.88 16.84 -6.58
N VAL A 295 -26.32 15.61 -6.84
CA VAL A 295 -26.75 15.14 -8.15
C VAL A 295 -28.10 14.42 -8.06
N ASP A 296 -28.88 14.44 -9.16
CA ASP A 296 -30.12 13.68 -9.27
C ASP A 296 -29.88 12.28 -9.84
N CYS A 297 -30.44 11.25 -9.22
CA CYS A 297 -30.20 9.86 -9.60
C CYS A 297 -30.74 9.51 -10.99
N ALA A 298 -31.87 10.06 -11.38
CA ALA A 298 -32.44 9.80 -12.71
C ALA A 298 -31.62 10.52 -13.80
N ALA A 299 -31.14 11.73 -13.50
CA ALA A 299 -30.23 12.46 -14.39
C ALA A 299 -28.91 11.73 -14.58
N VAL A 300 -28.32 11.21 -13.50
CA VAL A 300 -27.08 10.39 -13.58
C VAL A 300 -27.29 9.13 -14.42
N LEU A 301 -28.41 8.40 -14.23
CA LEU A 301 -28.71 7.21 -15.02
C LEU A 301 -28.89 7.54 -16.51
N LEU A 302 -29.65 8.60 -16.83
CA LEU A 302 -29.85 9.01 -18.21
C LEU A 302 -28.54 9.44 -18.87
N ALA A 303 -27.72 10.21 -18.15
CA ALA A 303 -26.42 10.64 -18.64
C ALA A 303 -25.47 9.44 -18.86
N LEU A 304 -25.50 8.42 -17.96
CA LEU A 304 -24.70 7.20 -18.11
C LEU A 304 -25.08 6.42 -19.37
N ILE A 305 -26.38 6.24 -19.64
CA ILE A 305 -26.85 5.57 -20.85
C ILE A 305 -26.38 6.34 -22.08
N THR A 306 -26.61 7.64 -22.11
CA THR A 306 -26.22 8.51 -23.25
C THR A 306 -24.70 8.46 -23.48
N TRP A 307 -23.90 8.60 -22.41
CA TRP A 307 -22.44 8.53 -22.50
C TRP A 307 -21.97 7.16 -23.00
N SER A 308 -22.61 6.08 -22.52
CA SER A 308 -22.24 4.72 -22.95
C SER A 308 -22.52 4.48 -24.42
N ASP A 309 -23.62 5.03 -24.96
CA ASP A 309 -23.94 4.94 -26.38
C ASP A 309 -22.95 5.75 -27.23
N GLU A 310 -22.64 6.98 -26.81
CA GLU A 310 -21.65 7.84 -27.47
C GLU A 310 -20.24 7.23 -27.52
N ASN A 311 -19.86 6.44 -26.50
CA ASN A 311 -18.58 5.76 -26.40
C ASN A 311 -18.63 4.28 -26.83
N MET A 312 -19.72 3.84 -27.43
CA MET A 312 -19.96 2.44 -27.87
C MET A 312 -19.81 1.40 -26.75
N ALA A 313 -19.98 1.82 -25.50
CA ALA A 313 -19.84 0.95 -24.33
C ALA A 313 -21.09 0.10 -24.06
N GLY A 314 -22.27 0.53 -24.50
CA GLY A 314 -23.55 -0.19 -24.42
C GLY A 314 -23.94 -0.53 -22.98
N CYS A 315 -24.47 0.46 -22.22
CA CYS A 315 -24.94 0.22 -20.86
C CYS A 315 -26.31 -0.47 -20.85
N CYS A 316 -26.38 -1.65 -20.25
CA CYS A 316 -27.59 -2.46 -20.20
C CYS A 316 -28.03 -2.70 -18.75
N PHE A 317 -29.36 -2.83 -18.56
CA PHE A 317 -29.92 -3.34 -17.30
C PHE A 317 -29.63 -4.84 -17.16
N GLY A 318 -29.29 -5.25 -15.92
CA GLY A 318 -28.87 -6.60 -15.59
C GLY A 318 -27.35 -6.75 -15.51
N GLY A 319 -26.89 -7.81 -14.81
CA GLY A 319 -25.46 -8.10 -14.57
C GLY A 319 -24.87 -9.15 -15.51
N GLU A 320 -25.51 -9.43 -16.63
CA GLU A 320 -25.17 -10.58 -17.50
C GLU A 320 -24.06 -10.25 -18.52
N LYS A 321 -23.76 -8.98 -18.70
CA LYS A 321 -22.71 -8.52 -19.62
C LYS A 321 -21.39 -8.30 -18.90
N LYS A 322 -20.40 -7.73 -19.59
CA LYS A 322 -19.10 -7.38 -19.00
C LYS A 322 -19.25 -6.30 -17.93
N GLN A 323 -18.38 -6.33 -16.94
CA GLN A 323 -18.26 -5.28 -15.91
C GLN A 323 -19.60 -4.91 -15.22
N PRO A 324 -20.24 -5.83 -14.49
CA PRO A 324 -21.44 -5.52 -13.73
C PRO A 324 -21.16 -4.54 -12.59
N PHE A 325 -22.15 -3.69 -12.27
CA PHE A 325 -22.16 -2.78 -11.13
C PHE A 325 -23.59 -2.46 -10.70
N THR A 326 -23.75 -1.83 -9.53
CA THR A 326 -25.08 -1.35 -9.13
C THR A 326 -25.08 0.15 -9.02
N LEU A 327 -26.01 0.81 -9.74
CA LEU A 327 -26.32 2.22 -9.52
C LEU A 327 -27.43 2.31 -8.47
N ALA A 328 -27.10 2.91 -7.32
CA ALA A 328 -27.99 3.08 -6.18
C ALA A 328 -28.27 4.56 -5.91
N GLY A 329 -29.50 4.86 -5.55
CA GLY A 329 -29.95 6.19 -5.14
C GLY A 329 -30.96 6.10 -3.99
N PRO A 330 -31.65 7.22 -3.64
CA PRO A 330 -32.58 7.26 -2.51
C PRO A 330 -33.70 6.24 -2.58
N HIS A 331 -34.20 5.95 -3.79
CA HIS A 331 -35.39 5.13 -4.01
C HIS A 331 -35.17 4.02 -5.05
N MET A 332 -33.95 3.82 -5.53
CA MET A 332 -33.65 2.84 -6.57
C MET A 332 -32.30 2.17 -6.33
N ALA A 333 -32.20 0.95 -6.81
CA ALA A 333 -30.94 0.22 -6.94
C ALA A 333 -31.06 -0.69 -8.17
N ASN A 334 -30.36 -0.35 -9.24
CA ASN A 334 -30.39 -1.08 -10.50
C ASN A 334 -29.04 -1.75 -10.73
N VAL A 335 -29.05 -3.03 -11.00
CA VAL A 335 -27.87 -3.71 -11.54
C VAL A 335 -27.77 -3.39 -13.01
N LEU A 336 -26.59 -2.93 -13.41
CA LEU A 336 -26.25 -2.53 -14.78
C LEU A 336 -24.96 -3.24 -15.18
N SER A 337 -24.70 -3.30 -16.47
CA SER A 337 -23.44 -3.84 -17.02
C SER A 337 -23.14 -3.21 -18.37
N PHE A 338 -21.86 -3.24 -18.79
CA PHE A 338 -21.45 -2.78 -20.11
C PHE A 338 -21.29 -3.94 -21.08
N GLU A 339 -21.60 -3.73 -22.36
CA GLU A 339 -21.33 -4.69 -23.44
C GLU A 339 -19.87 -4.65 -23.88
N GLU A 340 -19.36 -3.45 -24.20
CA GLU A 340 -17.99 -3.20 -24.61
C GLU A 340 -17.39 -2.07 -23.75
N PRO A 341 -16.91 -2.36 -22.53
CA PRO A 341 -16.41 -1.35 -21.60
C PRO A 341 -15.17 -0.63 -22.16
N THR A 342 -15.05 0.67 -21.85
CA THR A 342 -13.97 1.55 -22.31
C THR A 342 -12.64 1.31 -21.60
N ALA A 343 -12.68 0.72 -20.39
CA ALA A 343 -11.50 0.40 -19.59
C ALA A 343 -11.43 -1.09 -19.23
N PRO A 344 -10.26 -1.62 -18.83
CA PRO A 344 -10.10 -3.04 -18.45
C PRO A 344 -10.90 -3.44 -17.21
N LEU A 345 -11.20 -2.52 -16.31
CA LEU A 345 -11.92 -2.76 -15.05
C LEU A 345 -13.18 -1.88 -14.97
N THR A 346 -14.22 -2.40 -14.32
CA THR A 346 -15.48 -1.67 -14.06
C THR A 346 -15.23 -0.29 -13.45
N VAL A 347 -14.32 -0.20 -12.50
CA VAL A 347 -13.95 1.05 -11.84
C VAL A 347 -13.39 2.08 -12.83
N GLY A 348 -12.60 1.65 -13.81
CA GLY A 348 -12.05 2.56 -14.82
C GLY A 348 -13.13 3.14 -15.73
N THR A 349 -14.00 2.27 -16.27
CA THR A 349 -15.13 2.70 -17.10
C THR A 349 -16.05 3.65 -16.35
N ILE A 350 -16.33 3.38 -15.06
CA ILE A 350 -17.18 4.26 -14.23
C ILE A 350 -16.47 5.58 -13.91
N ASP A 351 -15.16 5.57 -13.64
CA ASP A 351 -14.40 6.81 -13.37
C ASP A 351 -14.36 7.72 -14.61
N GLU A 352 -14.20 7.17 -15.83
CA GLU A 352 -14.30 7.93 -17.09
C GLU A 352 -15.69 8.57 -17.26
N PHE A 353 -16.76 7.84 -16.94
CA PHE A 353 -18.10 8.42 -16.93
C PHE A 353 -18.26 9.52 -15.87
N ILE A 354 -17.76 9.30 -14.65
CA ILE A 354 -17.89 10.29 -13.55
C ILE A 354 -17.15 11.58 -13.92
N GLU A 355 -15.97 11.50 -14.50
CA GLU A 355 -15.23 12.67 -14.99
C GLU A 355 -16.05 13.43 -16.04
N TYR A 356 -16.56 12.72 -17.07
CA TYR A 356 -17.45 13.31 -18.09
C TYR A 356 -18.67 13.99 -17.49
N TYR A 357 -19.29 13.37 -16.47
CA TYR A 357 -20.49 13.89 -15.83
C TYR A 357 -20.19 15.14 -15.00
N LEU A 358 -19.16 15.12 -14.16
CA LEU A 358 -18.80 16.22 -13.25
C LEU A 358 -18.25 17.45 -14.01
N GLU A 359 -17.63 17.28 -15.18
CA GLU A 359 -17.26 18.41 -16.04
C GLU A 359 -18.50 19.23 -16.49
N ARG A 360 -19.66 18.60 -16.61
CA ARG A 360 -20.92 19.19 -17.01
C ARG A 360 -21.84 19.59 -15.86
N HIS A 361 -21.52 19.08 -14.67
CA HIS A 361 -22.25 19.28 -13.42
C HIS A 361 -21.28 19.67 -12.30
N PRO A 362 -20.72 20.90 -12.33
CA PRO A 362 -19.67 21.33 -11.40
C PRO A 362 -20.16 21.48 -9.94
N GLU A 363 -21.48 21.48 -9.70
CA GLU A 363 -22.09 21.41 -8.37
C GLU A 363 -21.96 20.02 -7.73
N GLY A 364 -21.75 19.00 -8.55
CA GLY A 364 -21.54 17.62 -8.12
C GLY A 364 -20.17 17.42 -7.54
N ARG A 365 -20.04 16.46 -6.62
CA ARG A 365 -18.75 15.98 -6.14
C ARG A 365 -18.78 14.48 -5.97
N VAL A 366 -17.64 13.83 -6.15
CA VAL A 366 -17.44 12.39 -5.89
C VAL A 366 -16.66 12.18 -4.60
N ASP A 367 -17.05 11.15 -3.85
CA ASP A 367 -16.30 10.60 -2.73
C ASP A 367 -16.13 9.08 -2.88
N TYR A 368 -15.22 8.50 -2.14
CA TYR A 368 -14.78 7.13 -2.28
C TYR A 368 -14.95 6.39 -0.95
N VAL A 369 -15.84 5.41 -0.91
CA VAL A 369 -16.24 4.70 0.31
C VAL A 369 -16.15 3.19 0.09
N HIS A 370 -15.47 2.46 0.96
CA HIS A 370 -15.30 1.00 0.83
C HIS A 370 -16.38 0.19 1.55
N ASP A 371 -17.10 0.77 2.51
CA ASP A 371 -18.16 0.08 3.26
C ASP A 371 -19.53 0.24 2.56
N GLU A 372 -20.04 -0.83 1.93
CA GLU A 372 -21.33 -0.81 1.23
C GLU A 372 -22.50 -0.40 2.15
N PRO A 373 -22.66 -0.89 3.40
CA PRO A 373 -23.66 -0.37 4.33
C PRO A 373 -23.62 1.15 4.53
N ALA A 374 -22.42 1.73 4.68
CA ALA A 374 -22.26 3.19 4.79
C ALA A 374 -22.69 3.90 3.50
N VAL A 375 -22.30 3.37 2.32
CA VAL A 375 -22.73 3.90 1.03
C VAL A 375 -24.26 3.90 0.91
N ARG A 376 -24.90 2.80 1.26
CA ARG A 376 -26.38 2.70 1.23
C ARG A 376 -27.05 3.67 2.21
N ALA A 377 -26.42 3.94 3.36
CA ALA A 377 -26.90 4.96 4.29
C ALA A 377 -26.79 6.39 3.70
N LEU A 378 -25.73 6.69 2.93
CA LEU A 378 -25.58 7.94 2.20
C LEU A 378 -26.62 8.07 1.08
N CYS A 379 -26.91 7.00 0.33
CA CYS A 379 -27.95 6.99 -0.69
C CYS A 379 -29.33 7.36 -0.10
N LYS A 380 -29.67 6.81 1.08
CA LYS A 380 -30.92 7.18 1.78
C LYS A 380 -31.00 8.67 2.14
N LYS A 381 -29.87 9.37 2.20
CA LYS A 381 -29.78 10.82 2.47
C LYS A 381 -29.68 11.67 1.19
N GLY A 382 -29.85 11.06 0.01
CA GLY A 382 -29.89 11.77 -1.26
C GLY A 382 -28.64 11.62 -2.14
N ALA A 383 -27.64 10.85 -1.71
CA ALA A 383 -26.48 10.56 -2.56
C ALA A 383 -26.83 9.52 -3.65
N VAL A 384 -26.04 9.52 -4.71
CA VAL A 384 -26.07 8.50 -5.79
C VAL A 384 -24.77 7.73 -5.77
N ALA A 385 -24.82 6.42 -5.84
CA ALA A 385 -23.63 5.61 -5.73
C ALA A 385 -23.50 4.57 -6.84
N PHE A 386 -22.28 4.36 -7.31
CA PHE A 386 -21.87 3.20 -8.09
C PHE A 386 -21.24 2.19 -7.15
N LEU A 387 -21.96 1.11 -6.86
CA LEU A 387 -21.44 -0.01 -6.08
C LEU A 387 -20.64 -0.92 -7.01
N MET A 388 -19.33 -0.97 -6.77
CA MET A 388 -18.41 -1.80 -7.54
C MET A 388 -18.59 -3.27 -7.19
N PRO A 389 -18.38 -4.20 -8.15
CA PRO A 389 -18.37 -5.63 -7.87
C PRO A 389 -17.21 -5.99 -6.94
N PRO A 390 -17.29 -7.16 -6.26
CA PRO A 390 -16.15 -7.70 -5.52
C PRO A 390 -14.90 -7.75 -6.40
N PHE A 391 -13.77 -7.31 -5.85
CA PHE A 391 -12.49 -7.32 -6.54
C PHE A 391 -11.75 -8.63 -6.20
N ALA A 392 -11.49 -9.46 -7.21
CA ALA A 392 -10.76 -10.70 -7.00
C ALA A 392 -9.25 -10.43 -6.80
N LYS A 393 -8.63 -11.10 -5.82
CA LYS A 393 -7.18 -10.98 -5.55
C LYS A 393 -6.32 -11.28 -6.79
N SER A 394 -6.74 -12.26 -7.60
CA SER A 394 -6.11 -12.59 -8.89
C SER A 394 -6.13 -11.44 -9.90
N ASP A 395 -7.12 -10.55 -9.81
CA ASP A 395 -7.27 -9.46 -10.76
C ASP A 395 -6.32 -8.29 -10.46
N LEU A 396 -5.80 -8.19 -9.23
CA LEU A 396 -4.83 -7.16 -8.86
C LEU A 396 -3.58 -7.25 -9.76
N PHE A 397 -2.89 -8.37 -9.72
CA PHE A 397 -1.67 -8.57 -10.51
C PHE A 397 -1.96 -8.55 -12.01
N LYS A 398 -3.06 -9.20 -12.44
CA LYS A 398 -3.50 -9.17 -13.83
C LYS A 398 -3.77 -7.74 -14.30
N GLY A 399 -4.43 -6.93 -13.50
CA GLY A 399 -4.69 -5.52 -13.79
C GLY A 399 -3.41 -4.69 -13.92
N VAL A 400 -2.45 -4.87 -13.01
CA VAL A 400 -1.14 -4.21 -13.08
C VAL A 400 -0.34 -4.67 -14.29
N VAL A 401 -0.34 -5.97 -14.59
CA VAL A 401 0.39 -6.56 -15.72
C VAL A 401 -0.19 -6.10 -17.06
N LEU A 402 -1.50 -6.17 -17.23
CA LEU A 402 -2.16 -5.86 -18.51
C LEU A 402 -2.47 -4.37 -18.67
N GLY A 403 -2.88 -3.70 -17.60
CA GLY A 403 -3.29 -2.29 -17.59
C GLY A 403 -2.18 -1.29 -17.24
N GLY A 404 -1.06 -1.76 -16.70
CA GLY A 404 0.08 -0.96 -16.24
C GLY A 404 -0.06 -0.49 -14.80
N VAL A 405 -1.20 0.03 -14.40
CA VAL A 405 -1.61 0.35 -13.02
C VAL A 405 -3.13 0.31 -12.93
N LEU A 406 -3.65 0.04 -11.74
CA LEU A 406 -5.09 0.16 -11.49
C LEU A 406 -5.51 1.64 -11.36
N PRO A 407 -6.75 2.00 -11.67
CA PRO A 407 -7.31 3.28 -11.31
C PRO A 407 -7.14 3.57 -9.81
N ARG A 408 -7.07 4.85 -9.45
CA ARG A 408 -6.99 5.24 -8.04
C ARG A 408 -8.21 4.78 -7.27
N LYS A 409 -7.99 4.42 -6.01
CA LYS A 409 -9.09 3.99 -5.16
C LYS A 409 -9.90 2.82 -5.76
N THR A 410 -9.23 1.90 -6.45
CA THR A 410 -9.86 0.66 -6.95
C THR A 410 -10.26 -0.25 -5.80
N PHE A 411 -9.38 -0.38 -4.81
CA PHE A 411 -9.60 -1.25 -3.66
C PHE A 411 -9.02 -0.67 -2.37
N SER A 412 -9.46 -1.19 -1.24
CA SER A 412 -8.82 -1.03 0.06
C SER A 412 -8.35 -2.37 0.58
N MET A 413 -7.20 -2.40 1.23
CA MET A 413 -6.72 -3.56 1.99
C MET A 413 -6.95 -3.32 3.47
N GLY A 414 -8.06 -3.84 3.98
CA GLY A 414 -8.46 -3.69 5.37
C GLY A 414 -8.86 -2.26 5.77
N HIS A 415 -9.32 -2.10 7.00
CA HIS A 415 -9.69 -0.83 7.60
C HIS A 415 -8.44 -0.01 8.02
N ALA A 416 -8.66 1.26 8.40
CA ALA A 416 -7.57 2.15 8.78
C ALA A 416 -6.73 1.58 9.93
N GLU A 417 -7.37 0.99 10.94
CA GLU A 417 -6.72 0.39 12.11
C GLU A 417 -5.91 -0.88 11.78
N GLU A 418 -6.20 -1.52 10.66
CA GLU A 418 -5.54 -2.75 10.18
C GLU A 418 -4.30 -2.45 9.33
N LYS A 419 -4.07 -1.19 9.00
CA LYS A 419 -2.87 -0.75 8.25
C LYS A 419 -1.61 -1.02 9.04
N ARG A 420 -0.47 -1.04 8.35
CA ARG A 420 0.81 -1.34 8.98
C ARG A 420 1.18 -0.29 10.04
N TYR A 421 1.71 -0.77 11.16
CA TYR A 421 2.34 0.05 12.18
C TYR A 421 3.85 0.11 11.95
N TYR A 422 4.44 1.25 12.25
CA TYR A 422 5.88 1.43 12.26
C TYR A 422 6.48 0.72 13.48
N ILE A 423 7.35 -0.25 13.27
CA ILE A 423 8.01 -1.01 14.36
C ILE A 423 9.50 -1.06 14.11
N GLU A 424 9.91 -1.54 12.95
CA GLU A 424 11.29 -1.70 12.54
C GLU A 424 11.83 -0.37 12.00
N CYS A 425 13.15 -0.20 12.11
CA CYS A 425 13.87 0.92 11.54
C CYS A 425 15.08 0.44 10.73
N ARG A 426 15.59 1.28 9.85
CA ARG A 426 16.84 1.04 9.12
C ARG A 426 17.57 2.36 8.89
N ARG A 427 18.90 2.33 8.93
CA ARG A 427 19.72 3.47 8.52
C ARG A 427 19.68 3.65 7.00
N ILE A 428 19.51 4.88 6.55
CA ILE A 428 19.52 5.27 5.13
C ILE A 428 20.64 6.26 4.80
N LYS A 429 21.44 6.62 5.80
CA LYS A 429 22.71 7.35 5.67
C LYS A 429 23.81 6.57 6.38
N GLU A 430 25.03 6.73 5.89
CA GLU A 430 26.26 6.26 6.53
C GLU A 430 26.54 7.01 7.84
#